data_53e24d625dd0aeee2099cb6ee6317b7d
#
_entry.id   53e24d625dd0aeee2099cb6ee6317b7d
#
_cell.length_a   1.000
_cell.length_b   1.000
_cell.length_c   1.000
_cell.angle_alpha   90.00
_cell.angle_beta   90.00
_cell.angle_gamma   90.00
#
_symmetry.space_group_name_H-M   'P 1'
#
loop_
_entity.id
_entity.type
_entity.pdbx_description
1 polymer ?
#
loop_
_entity_poly.entity_id
_entity_poly.type
_entity_poly.pdbx_seq_one_letter_code
_entity_poly.pdbx_strand_id
1 'polypeptide(L)'
;MRIILYTGKGGVGKTSVSAATACKIANLGKKVLIMSTDEAHSLSDSFGVKLGNEEREIRENLYGMEIDVVKENEIKWGGLKEYIKKLLSIKSEQTIESDELLVFPGFEELLSLIKIKEIKDSNKYDVLIVDCAPTGETMSLLKFPDLFRWWMEKFFPLKRKGAKIAKPIVEKTMKVPMPDNEIFDEIEELYEKIDELHKIMMDKDNVSIRIVTTAEKIVVKEAKRSFSYLHLFDYNVDGVIINKIFPEESTVGYFEKWINIQKESIEEIENSFKDIPIFKCELMKKELREYDVLKEASDKIYNDVDPSKVLFNKKIFSLEKEDDGYKFIIDIPFVDKNELELLQNGDELTVSIKNEKRIFSLPQKLKSKEIIKAKYENESLNIYFK
;
A
#
# COMPACT_ATOMS: atom_id res chain seq x y z
N MET A 1 12.11 -9.49 10.58
CA MET A 1 10.63 -9.68 10.64
C MET A 1 10.05 -9.60 9.24
N ARG A 2 9.25 -10.55 8.84
CA ARG A 2 8.48 -10.56 7.57
C ARG A 2 7.20 -9.73 7.71
N ILE A 3 6.84 -8.90 6.70
CA ILE A 3 5.61 -8.11 6.68
C ILE A 3 4.83 -8.45 5.42
N ILE A 4 3.56 -8.81 5.57
CA ILE A 4 2.66 -9.18 4.47
C ILE A 4 1.41 -8.32 4.56
N LEU A 5 1.19 -7.48 3.54
CA LEU A 5 0.00 -6.66 3.46
C LEU A 5 -1.04 -7.31 2.53
N TYR A 6 -2.30 -7.29 2.93
CA TYR A 6 -3.41 -7.77 2.12
C TYR A 6 -4.23 -6.60 1.62
N THR A 7 -4.42 -6.51 0.31
CA THR A 7 -5.25 -5.49 -0.33
C THR A 7 -6.22 -6.11 -1.32
N GLY A 8 -7.20 -5.36 -1.76
CA GLY A 8 -8.22 -5.78 -2.72
C GLY A 8 -9.52 -5.00 -2.50
N LYS A 9 -10.44 -5.12 -3.45
CA LYS A 9 -11.73 -4.45 -3.42
C LYS A 9 -12.51 -4.73 -2.14
N GLY A 10 -13.40 -3.82 -1.75
CA GLY A 10 -14.35 -4.07 -0.66
C GLY A 10 -15.18 -5.34 -0.90
N GLY A 11 -15.33 -6.16 0.13
CA GLY A 11 -16.16 -7.37 0.07
C GLY A 11 -15.52 -8.63 -0.52
N VAL A 12 -14.26 -8.58 -1.02
CA VAL A 12 -13.58 -9.77 -1.58
C VAL A 12 -13.14 -10.79 -0.50
N GLY A 13 -13.16 -10.40 0.78
CA GLY A 13 -12.77 -11.26 1.91
C GLY A 13 -11.28 -11.15 2.28
N LYS A 14 -10.70 -9.96 2.19
CA LYS A 14 -9.33 -9.68 2.64
C LYS A 14 -9.08 -10.17 4.06
N THR A 15 -9.93 -9.74 5.00
CA THR A 15 -9.83 -10.09 6.42
C THR A 15 -9.86 -11.59 6.65
N SER A 16 -10.77 -12.31 5.99
CA SER A 16 -10.84 -13.77 6.13
C SER A 16 -9.60 -14.48 5.58
N VAL A 17 -9.07 -14.00 4.45
CA VAL A 17 -7.85 -14.58 3.83
C VAL A 17 -6.61 -14.25 4.65
N SER A 18 -6.47 -13.01 5.12
CA SER A 18 -5.35 -12.59 5.97
C SER A 18 -5.35 -13.33 7.31
N ALA A 19 -6.53 -13.49 7.94
CA ALA A 19 -6.70 -14.26 9.16
C ALA A 19 -6.39 -15.76 8.96
N ALA A 20 -6.86 -16.36 7.87
CA ALA A 20 -6.52 -17.72 7.51
C ALA A 20 -4.99 -17.88 7.32
N THR A 21 -4.35 -16.94 6.64
CA THR A 21 -2.89 -16.95 6.47
C THR A 21 -2.15 -16.87 7.81
N ALA A 22 -2.63 -16.01 8.72
CA ALA A 22 -2.06 -15.91 10.06
C ALA A 22 -2.15 -17.24 10.82
N CYS A 23 -3.28 -17.94 10.73
CA CYS A 23 -3.45 -19.28 11.30
C CYS A 23 -2.44 -20.29 10.73
N LYS A 24 -2.24 -20.29 9.41
CA LYS A 24 -1.26 -21.18 8.75
C LYS A 24 0.15 -20.94 9.26
N ILE A 25 0.57 -19.69 9.32
CA ILE A 25 1.93 -19.30 9.72
C ILE A 25 2.16 -19.64 11.21
N ALA A 26 1.18 -19.38 12.07
CA ALA A 26 1.25 -19.74 13.48
C ALA A 26 1.38 -21.27 13.68
N ASN A 27 0.65 -22.06 12.88
CA ASN A 27 0.78 -23.52 12.87
C ASN A 27 2.16 -24.02 12.40
N LEU A 28 2.88 -23.24 11.61
CA LEU A 28 4.27 -23.52 11.25
C LEU A 28 5.27 -23.18 12.37
N GLY A 29 4.77 -22.78 13.55
CA GLY A 29 5.58 -22.47 14.73
C GLY A 29 6.19 -21.07 14.73
N LYS A 30 5.77 -20.17 13.84
CA LYS A 30 6.24 -18.79 13.80
C LYS A 30 5.33 -17.90 14.63
N LYS A 31 5.90 -16.95 15.37
CA LYS A 31 5.15 -15.98 16.14
C LYS A 31 4.61 -14.87 15.24
N VAL A 32 3.28 -14.82 15.10
CA VAL A 32 2.56 -13.96 14.15
C VAL A 32 1.73 -12.92 14.91
N LEU A 33 1.82 -11.68 14.46
CA LEU A 33 0.82 -10.66 14.76
C LEU A 33 0.03 -10.35 13.49
N ILE A 34 -1.29 -10.40 13.58
CA ILE A 34 -2.18 -9.86 12.56
C ILE A 34 -2.79 -8.55 13.06
N MET A 35 -2.71 -7.53 12.22
CA MET A 35 -3.17 -6.17 12.50
C MET A 35 -4.17 -5.74 11.44
N SER A 36 -5.33 -5.21 11.84
CA SER A 36 -6.27 -4.57 10.92
C SER A 36 -6.15 -3.06 10.97
N THR A 37 -6.15 -2.45 9.80
CA THR A 37 -6.25 -0.99 9.61
C THR A 37 -7.63 -0.59 9.07
N ASP A 38 -8.57 -1.55 8.96
CA ASP A 38 -9.94 -1.31 8.52
C ASP A 38 -10.80 -0.92 9.73
N GLU A 39 -11.46 0.24 9.65
CA GLU A 39 -12.34 0.76 10.70
C GLU A 39 -13.55 -0.12 10.98
N ALA A 40 -13.87 -1.06 10.09
CA ALA A 40 -15.02 -1.96 10.24
C ALA A 40 -14.84 -3.01 11.36
N HIS A 41 -13.67 -3.07 12.03
CA HIS A 41 -13.36 -4.02 13.12
C HIS A 41 -13.68 -5.49 12.79
N SER A 42 -13.52 -5.86 11.52
CA SER A 42 -13.91 -7.16 10.98
C SER A 42 -12.99 -8.31 11.40
N LEU A 43 -11.81 -7.99 11.96
CA LEU A 43 -10.85 -8.99 12.42
C LEU A 43 -11.31 -9.64 13.73
N SER A 44 -11.86 -8.85 14.67
CA SER A 44 -12.52 -9.36 15.90
C SER A 44 -13.61 -10.39 15.58
N ASP A 45 -14.42 -10.07 14.58
CA ASP A 45 -15.50 -10.96 14.12
C ASP A 45 -14.96 -12.23 13.48
N SER A 46 -13.87 -12.12 12.71
CA SER A 46 -13.25 -13.27 12.05
C SER A 46 -12.69 -14.28 13.03
N PHE A 47 -12.13 -13.84 14.15
CA PHE A 47 -11.60 -14.74 15.18
C PHE A 47 -12.60 -15.07 16.29
N GLY A 48 -13.73 -14.37 16.37
CA GLY A 48 -14.66 -14.49 17.48
C GLY A 48 -14.07 -14.01 18.83
N VAL A 49 -13.08 -13.12 18.76
CA VAL A 49 -12.34 -12.60 19.93
C VAL A 49 -12.30 -11.08 19.86
N LYS A 50 -12.72 -10.38 20.90
CA LYS A 50 -12.66 -8.92 20.92
C LYS A 50 -11.19 -8.46 20.91
N LEU A 51 -10.80 -7.78 19.87
CA LEU A 51 -9.49 -7.15 19.71
C LEU A 51 -9.60 -5.63 19.97
N GLY A 52 -8.48 -4.95 20.01
CA GLY A 52 -8.36 -3.50 20.20
C GLY A 52 -6.94 -3.04 19.87
N ASN A 53 -6.58 -1.83 20.30
CA ASN A 53 -5.28 -1.20 20.02
C ASN A 53 -4.07 -1.93 20.61
N GLU A 54 -4.29 -2.82 21.57
CA GLU A 54 -3.22 -3.61 22.18
C GLU A 54 -3.19 -5.02 21.61
N GLU A 55 -1.97 -5.58 21.54
CA GLU A 55 -1.72 -6.95 21.12
C GLU A 55 -2.44 -7.94 22.04
N ARG A 56 -3.30 -8.79 21.48
CA ARG A 56 -4.00 -9.84 22.23
C ARG A 56 -3.69 -11.22 21.68
N GLU A 57 -3.34 -12.15 22.52
CA GLU A 57 -3.17 -13.55 22.14
C GLU A 57 -4.52 -14.17 21.78
N ILE A 58 -4.61 -14.74 20.57
CA ILE A 58 -5.77 -15.47 20.05
C ILE A 58 -5.57 -16.98 20.27
N ARG A 59 -4.40 -17.45 19.96
CA ARG A 59 -3.92 -18.83 20.13
C ARG A 59 -2.40 -18.82 20.30
N GLU A 60 -1.81 -19.96 20.62
CA GLU A 60 -0.36 -20.15 20.64
C GLU A 60 0.28 -19.64 19.34
N ASN A 61 1.26 -18.77 19.45
CA ASN A 61 1.96 -18.10 18.35
C ASN A 61 1.11 -17.16 17.50
N LEU A 62 -0.17 -16.94 17.79
CA LEU A 62 -1.05 -16.05 17.04
C LEU A 62 -1.58 -14.92 17.93
N TYR A 63 -1.26 -13.70 17.55
CA TYR A 63 -1.70 -12.46 18.19
C TYR A 63 -2.47 -11.60 17.21
N GLY A 64 -3.42 -10.83 17.71
CA GLY A 64 -4.24 -9.92 16.89
C GLY A 64 -4.41 -8.56 17.55
N MET A 65 -4.58 -7.53 16.70
CA MET A 65 -4.96 -6.19 17.11
C MET A 65 -5.77 -5.48 16.04
N GLU A 66 -6.59 -4.52 16.45
CA GLU A 66 -7.34 -3.60 15.59
C GLU A 66 -7.01 -2.17 16.00
N ILE A 67 -6.56 -1.37 15.05
CA ILE A 67 -6.13 -0.01 15.35
C ILE A 67 -7.35 0.91 15.30
N ASP A 68 -7.64 1.54 16.44
CA ASP A 68 -8.58 2.65 16.53
C ASP A 68 -7.80 3.96 16.29
N VAL A 69 -7.81 4.39 15.03
CA VAL A 69 -7.05 5.53 14.56
C VAL A 69 -7.45 6.83 15.25
N VAL A 70 -8.72 6.95 15.65
CA VAL A 70 -9.23 8.16 16.31
C VAL A 70 -8.58 8.36 17.68
N LYS A 71 -8.41 7.29 18.45
CA LYS A 71 -7.78 7.36 19.77
C LYS A 71 -6.26 7.59 19.72
N GLU A 72 -5.58 6.98 18.76
CA GLU A 72 -4.12 7.18 18.58
C GLU A 72 -3.80 8.63 18.18
N ASN A 73 -4.66 9.26 17.37
CA ASN A 73 -4.47 10.63 16.88
C ASN A 73 -4.54 11.72 17.96
N GLU A 74 -5.39 11.53 18.96
CA GLU A 74 -5.59 12.58 19.98
C GLU A 74 -4.42 12.71 20.94
N ILE A 75 -3.64 11.63 21.12
CA ILE A 75 -2.63 11.52 22.19
C ILE A 75 -1.26 12.04 21.72
N LYS A 76 -0.88 11.89 20.42
CA LYS A 76 0.51 12.10 19.99
C LYS A 76 0.78 13.34 19.14
N TRP A 77 -0.19 13.89 18.41
CA TRP A 77 0.04 14.87 17.33
C TRP A 77 -0.89 16.09 17.38
N GLY A 78 -1.38 16.46 18.54
CA GLY A 78 -2.37 17.55 18.71
C GLY A 78 -1.90 18.89 18.16
N GLY A 79 -0.66 19.27 18.43
CA GLY A 79 -0.07 20.54 17.97
C GLY A 79 0.09 20.59 16.45
N LEU A 80 0.61 19.52 15.85
CA LEU A 80 0.75 19.41 14.40
C LEU A 80 -0.61 19.43 13.69
N LYS A 81 -1.61 18.73 14.21
CA LYS A 81 -2.97 18.71 13.66
C LYS A 81 -3.61 20.11 13.67
N GLU A 82 -3.45 20.85 14.75
CA GLU A 82 -3.93 22.23 14.83
C GLU A 82 -3.16 23.15 13.87
N TYR A 83 -1.86 22.99 13.76
CA TYR A 83 -1.05 23.75 12.83
C TYR A 83 -1.45 23.48 11.38
N ILE A 84 -1.65 22.23 10.98
CA ILE A 84 -2.13 21.86 9.65
C ILE A 84 -3.53 22.46 9.39
N LYS A 85 -4.46 22.35 10.35
CA LYS A 85 -5.78 23.00 10.23
C LYS A 85 -5.68 24.50 10.01
N LYS A 86 -4.76 25.18 10.71
CA LYS A 86 -4.52 26.61 10.57
C LYS A 86 -3.94 26.94 9.18
N LEU A 87 -3.04 26.13 8.65
CA LEU A 87 -2.53 26.26 7.29
C LEU A 87 -3.64 26.12 6.25
N LEU A 88 -4.53 25.15 6.43
CA LEU A 88 -5.68 24.91 5.55
C LEU A 88 -6.67 26.07 5.56
N SER A 89 -6.96 26.64 6.73
CA SER A 89 -7.90 27.75 6.86
C SER A 89 -7.43 29.06 6.19
N ILE A 90 -6.12 29.30 6.11
CA ILE A 90 -5.55 30.49 5.49
C ILE A 90 -5.63 30.44 3.96
N LYS A 91 -5.59 29.26 3.37
CA LYS A 91 -5.60 29.05 1.92
C LYS A 91 -6.98 28.90 1.30
N SER A 92 -8.03 28.65 2.07
CA SER A 92 -9.41 28.55 1.56
C SER A 92 -9.92 29.86 0.92
N GLU A 93 -9.19 30.97 1.06
CA GLU A 93 -9.49 32.23 0.40
C GLU A 93 -8.78 32.48 -0.95
N GLN A 94 -7.89 31.61 -1.40
CA GLN A 94 -7.12 31.79 -2.64
C GLN A 94 -6.91 30.49 -3.45
N THR A 95 -7.65 30.40 -4.58
CA THR A 95 -7.46 29.54 -5.79
C THR A 95 -7.53 28.01 -5.66
N ILE A 96 -8.34 27.44 -6.56
CA ILE A 96 -8.74 26.03 -6.71
C ILE A 96 -7.56 25.04 -6.92
N GLU A 97 -6.41 25.49 -7.40
CA GLU A 97 -5.22 24.64 -7.59
C GLU A 97 -4.49 24.24 -6.30
N SER A 98 -4.86 24.86 -5.17
CA SER A 98 -4.25 24.57 -3.86
C SER A 98 -5.01 23.51 -3.06
N ASP A 99 -6.21 23.13 -3.46
CA ASP A 99 -7.03 22.14 -2.73
C ASP A 99 -6.50 20.71 -2.86
N GLU A 100 -5.85 20.36 -3.97
CA GLU A 100 -5.23 19.05 -4.15
C GLU A 100 -3.96 18.82 -3.30
N LEU A 101 -3.28 19.91 -2.92
CA LEU A 101 -2.04 19.86 -2.13
C LEU A 101 -2.26 19.79 -0.61
N LEU A 102 -3.48 20.05 -0.14
CA LEU A 102 -3.77 20.29 1.27
C LEU A 102 -4.82 19.35 1.89
N VAL A 103 -5.48 18.54 1.09
CA VAL A 103 -6.19 17.40 1.63
C VAL A 103 -5.11 16.35 1.93
N PHE A 104 -4.74 16.23 3.20
CA PHE A 104 -4.03 15.06 3.69
C PHE A 104 -5.05 13.91 3.80
N PRO A 105 -5.44 13.27 2.67
CA PRO A 105 -6.22 12.06 2.77
C PRO A 105 -5.27 11.02 3.30
N GLY A 106 -5.64 10.37 4.36
CA GLY A 106 -4.86 9.27 4.86
C GLY A 106 -3.90 9.61 6.01
N PHE A 107 -4.08 10.76 6.72
CA PHE A 107 -3.30 11.00 7.94
C PHE A 107 -3.64 9.98 9.05
N GLU A 108 -4.86 9.50 9.04
CA GLU A 108 -5.33 8.48 9.97
C GLU A 108 -4.72 7.13 9.62
N GLU A 109 -4.72 6.77 8.33
CA GLU A 109 -4.08 5.54 7.83
C GLU A 109 -2.56 5.59 8.03
N LEU A 110 -1.95 6.78 7.97
CA LEU A 110 -0.51 6.92 8.24
C LEU A 110 -0.13 6.46 9.64
N LEU A 111 -0.94 6.78 10.64
CA LEU A 111 -0.66 6.34 12.02
C LEU A 111 -0.74 4.83 12.16
N SER A 112 -1.66 4.21 11.44
CA SER A 112 -1.71 2.75 11.33
C SER A 112 -0.42 2.17 10.73
N LEU A 113 0.19 2.86 9.75
CA LEU A 113 1.49 2.44 9.19
C LEU A 113 2.66 2.70 10.14
N ILE A 114 2.66 3.80 10.88
CA ILE A 114 3.71 4.04 11.91
C ILE A 114 3.73 2.91 12.93
N LYS A 115 2.57 2.32 13.22
CA LYS A 115 2.46 1.15 14.09
C LYS A 115 3.24 -0.05 13.57
N ILE A 116 3.33 -0.22 12.24
CA ILE A 116 4.18 -1.25 11.61
C ILE A 116 5.64 -1.10 12.05
N LYS A 117 6.16 0.14 12.07
CA LYS A 117 7.51 0.41 12.52
C LYS A 117 7.68 0.07 14.01
N GLU A 118 6.76 0.50 14.86
CA GLU A 118 6.79 0.21 16.30
C GLU A 118 6.81 -1.31 16.56
N ILE A 119 5.97 -2.07 15.84
CA ILE A 119 5.92 -3.53 15.96
C ILE A 119 7.23 -4.15 15.44
N LYS A 120 7.77 -3.69 14.33
CA LYS A 120 9.05 -4.17 13.80
C LYS A 120 10.19 -3.95 14.81
N ASP A 121 10.27 -2.77 15.38
CA ASP A 121 11.33 -2.39 16.34
C ASP A 121 11.21 -3.17 17.66
N SER A 122 10.03 -3.62 18.03
CA SER A 122 9.80 -4.44 19.21
C SER A 122 10.51 -5.81 19.16
N ASN A 123 10.82 -6.31 17.95
CA ASN A 123 11.40 -7.62 17.68
C ASN A 123 10.66 -8.81 18.36
N LYS A 124 9.36 -8.64 18.64
CA LYS A 124 8.54 -9.65 19.33
C LYS A 124 8.02 -10.74 18.39
N TYR A 125 7.90 -10.46 17.09
CA TYR A 125 7.21 -11.29 16.12
C TYR A 125 8.12 -11.65 14.96
N ASP A 126 7.92 -12.86 14.41
CA ASP A 126 8.60 -13.33 13.19
C ASP A 126 7.90 -12.76 11.96
N VAL A 127 6.56 -12.67 12.01
CA VAL A 127 5.71 -12.22 10.90
C VAL A 127 4.66 -11.24 11.38
N LEU A 128 4.52 -10.14 10.65
CA LEU A 128 3.40 -9.21 10.75
C LEU A 128 2.52 -9.35 9.51
N ILE A 129 1.23 -9.60 9.71
CA ILE A 129 0.20 -9.54 8.66
C ILE A 129 -0.60 -8.26 8.86
N VAL A 130 -0.77 -7.50 7.78
CA VAL A 130 -1.57 -6.28 7.78
C VAL A 130 -2.80 -6.49 6.90
N ASP A 131 -3.97 -6.53 7.52
CA ASP A 131 -5.25 -6.50 6.83
C ASP A 131 -5.60 -5.05 6.53
N CYS A 132 -5.37 -4.64 5.28
CA CYS A 132 -5.55 -3.26 4.88
C CYS A 132 -7.02 -2.96 4.54
N ALA A 133 -7.42 -1.72 4.74
CA ALA A 133 -8.66 -1.16 4.24
C ALA A 133 -8.83 -1.37 2.71
N PRO A 134 -10.00 -1.10 2.10
CA PRO A 134 -10.21 -1.26 0.66
C PRO A 134 -9.19 -0.54 -0.21
N THR A 135 -9.01 -0.98 -1.45
CA THR A 135 -7.91 -0.64 -2.38
C THR A 135 -7.59 0.86 -2.47
N GLY A 136 -8.60 1.73 -2.49
CA GLY A 136 -8.40 3.18 -2.62
C GLY A 136 -7.67 3.77 -1.41
N GLU A 137 -8.07 3.41 -0.21
CA GLU A 137 -7.46 3.85 1.05
C GLU A 137 -6.07 3.26 1.20
N THR A 138 -5.90 1.95 0.93
CA THR A 138 -4.57 1.31 0.91
C THR A 138 -3.61 2.04 -0.04
N MET A 139 -4.07 2.44 -1.23
CA MET A 139 -3.22 3.16 -2.18
C MET A 139 -2.87 4.56 -1.67
N SER A 140 -3.80 5.28 -1.06
CA SER A 140 -3.55 6.58 -0.44
C SER A 140 -2.50 6.48 0.65
N LEU A 141 -2.64 5.48 1.52
CA LEU A 141 -1.71 5.12 2.55
C LEU A 141 -0.29 4.83 2.03
N LEU A 142 -0.16 3.99 1.00
CA LEU A 142 1.13 3.59 0.45
C LEU A 142 1.84 4.73 -0.31
N LYS A 143 1.10 5.67 -0.89
CA LYS A 143 1.65 6.87 -1.54
C LYS A 143 2.11 7.95 -0.58
N PHE A 144 1.54 7.96 0.62
CA PHE A 144 1.77 9.02 1.57
C PHE A 144 3.24 9.29 1.89
N PRO A 145 4.11 8.28 2.13
CA PRO A 145 5.52 8.53 2.41
C PRO A 145 6.25 9.30 1.29
N ASP A 146 6.00 8.94 0.03
CA ASP A 146 6.61 9.63 -1.12
C ASP A 146 6.10 11.06 -1.25
N LEU A 147 4.77 11.27 -1.09
CA LEU A 147 4.13 12.57 -1.16
C LEU A 147 4.60 13.49 -0.01
N PHE A 148 4.67 12.96 1.21
CA PHE A 148 5.10 13.71 2.38
C PHE A 148 6.57 14.11 2.29
N ARG A 149 7.44 13.20 1.82
CA ARG A 149 8.85 13.49 1.58
C ARG A 149 9.01 14.62 0.56
N TRP A 150 8.35 14.51 -0.59
CA TRP A 150 8.38 15.54 -1.63
C TRP A 150 7.90 16.90 -1.10
N TRP A 151 6.82 16.88 -0.32
CA TRP A 151 6.28 18.09 0.30
C TRP A 151 7.26 18.70 1.30
N MET A 152 7.89 17.90 2.14
CA MET A 152 8.90 18.35 3.08
C MET A 152 10.12 18.94 2.38
N GLU A 153 10.61 18.31 1.32
CA GLU A 153 11.76 18.79 0.54
C GLU A 153 11.47 20.14 -0.15
N LYS A 154 10.24 20.33 -0.63
CA LYS A 154 9.85 21.59 -1.31
C LYS A 154 9.48 22.73 -0.39
N PHE A 155 8.75 22.46 0.67
CA PHE A 155 8.17 23.50 1.52
C PHE A 155 8.87 23.67 2.87
N PHE A 156 9.66 22.69 3.28
CA PHE A 156 10.51 22.75 4.47
C PHE A 156 12.01 22.52 4.15
N PRO A 157 12.60 23.25 3.17
CA PRO A 157 14.02 23.09 2.83
C PRO A 157 14.95 23.56 3.95
N LEU A 158 14.41 23.93 5.09
CA LEU A 158 15.11 24.66 6.14
C LEU A 158 15.55 23.70 7.23
N LYS A 159 16.83 23.34 7.18
CA LYS A 159 17.52 22.96 8.42
C LYS A 159 17.27 24.05 9.46
N ARG A 160 16.92 23.67 10.67
CA ARG A 160 16.56 24.51 11.83
C ARG A 160 17.33 25.83 11.97
N LYS A 161 18.62 25.87 11.54
CA LYS A 161 19.46 27.09 11.54
C LYS A 161 19.01 28.14 10.50
N GLY A 162 18.40 27.74 9.41
CA GLY A 162 17.90 28.64 8.37
C GLY A 162 16.49 29.16 8.67
N ALA A 163 15.66 28.39 9.37
CA ALA A 163 14.27 28.71 9.69
C ALA A 163 14.15 30.02 10.52
N LYS A 164 15.02 30.19 11.50
CA LYS A 164 15.03 31.42 12.34
C LYS A 164 15.35 32.69 11.54
N ILE A 165 16.18 32.59 10.49
CA ILE A 165 16.58 33.72 9.63
C ILE A 165 15.53 33.96 8.56
N ALA A 166 14.89 32.92 8.06
CA ALA A 166 13.91 33.00 7.00
C ALA A 166 12.47 33.34 7.50
N LYS A 167 12.17 33.10 8.78
CA LYS A 167 10.85 33.33 9.39
C LYS A 167 10.22 34.67 8.96
N PRO A 168 10.86 35.83 9.13
CA PRO A 168 10.22 37.12 8.77
C PRO A 168 10.04 37.28 7.25
N ILE A 169 10.83 36.60 6.43
CA ILE A 169 10.74 36.67 4.97
C ILE A 169 9.63 35.77 4.48
N VAL A 170 9.55 34.54 4.98
CA VAL A 170 8.53 33.53 4.58
C VAL A 170 7.13 33.97 5.04
N GLU A 171 6.98 34.41 6.26
CA GLU A 171 5.70 34.89 6.77
C GLU A 171 5.17 36.11 5.98
N LYS A 172 6.08 36.98 5.52
CA LYS A 172 5.73 38.18 4.76
C LYS A 172 5.45 37.90 3.28
N THR A 173 6.16 36.92 2.69
CA THR A 173 6.08 36.60 1.25
C THR A 173 5.03 35.55 0.94
N MET A 174 4.90 34.54 1.78
CA MET A 174 3.97 33.40 1.56
C MET A 174 2.67 33.54 2.36
N LYS A 175 2.57 34.50 3.28
CA LYS A 175 1.41 34.69 4.22
C LYS A 175 1.09 33.39 5.01
N VAL A 176 2.05 32.51 5.20
CA VAL A 176 1.90 31.27 5.93
C VAL A 176 2.62 31.42 7.28
N PRO A 177 1.93 31.21 8.42
CA PRO A 177 2.57 31.28 9.72
C PRO A 177 3.61 30.14 9.83
N MET A 178 4.83 30.50 10.21
CA MET A 178 5.86 29.50 10.50
C MET A 178 5.54 28.76 11.80
N PRO A 179 5.75 27.45 11.87
CA PRO A 179 5.55 26.69 13.08
C PRO A 179 6.44 27.21 14.22
N ASP A 180 5.99 27.11 15.44
CA ASP A 180 6.86 27.32 16.61
C ASP A 180 7.87 26.17 16.76
N ASN A 181 8.73 26.24 17.78
CA ASN A 181 9.79 25.26 17.93
C ASN A 181 9.25 23.86 18.29
N GLU A 182 8.15 23.78 19.04
CA GLU A 182 7.54 22.51 19.47
C GLU A 182 6.90 21.82 18.25
N ILE A 183 6.11 22.53 17.47
CA ILE A 183 5.51 22.02 16.23
C ILE A 183 6.60 21.63 15.21
N PHE A 184 7.72 22.39 15.18
CA PHE A 184 8.83 22.05 14.29
C PHE A 184 9.48 20.73 14.67
N ASP A 185 9.63 20.46 15.97
CA ASP A 185 10.15 19.20 16.49
C ASP A 185 9.21 18.03 16.20
N GLU A 186 7.89 18.23 16.36
CA GLU A 186 6.87 17.22 15.99
C GLU A 186 6.91 16.89 14.49
N ILE A 187 7.06 17.89 13.61
CA ILE A 187 7.17 17.71 12.16
C ILE A 187 8.46 16.92 11.82
N GLU A 188 9.59 17.26 12.42
CA GLU A 188 10.88 16.59 12.18
C GLU A 188 10.81 15.11 12.66
N GLU A 189 10.24 14.85 13.82
CA GLU A 189 10.01 13.50 14.33
C GLU A 189 9.08 12.67 13.40
N LEU A 190 7.99 13.29 12.92
CA LEU A 190 7.09 12.63 12.00
C LEU A 190 7.79 12.31 10.67
N TYR A 191 8.59 13.26 10.15
CA TYR A 191 9.36 13.04 8.92
C TYR A 191 10.32 11.86 9.06
N GLU A 192 11.06 11.76 10.15
CA GLU A 192 11.97 10.65 10.42
C GLU A 192 11.22 9.32 10.47
N LYS A 193 10.09 9.26 11.17
CA LYS A 193 9.25 8.05 11.25
C LYS A 193 8.73 7.61 9.89
N ILE A 194 8.28 8.57 9.07
CA ILE A 194 7.78 8.28 7.71
C ILE A 194 8.91 7.82 6.80
N ASP A 195 10.09 8.44 6.87
CA ASP A 195 11.24 8.04 6.06
C ASP A 195 11.73 6.63 6.41
N GLU A 196 11.75 6.30 7.70
CA GLU A 196 12.07 4.94 8.16
C GLU A 196 11.02 3.92 7.73
N LEU A 197 9.74 4.28 7.86
CA LEU A 197 8.64 3.44 7.38
C LEU A 197 8.74 3.20 5.87
N HIS A 198 9.02 4.24 5.09
CA HIS A 198 9.23 4.10 3.66
C HIS A 198 10.37 3.10 3.35
N LYS A 199 11.50 3.20 4.05
CA LYS A 199 12.62 2.25 3.89
C LYS A 199 12.20 0.82 4.24
N ILE A 200 11.38 0.64 5.28
CA ILE A 200 10.82 -0.67 5.64
C ILE A 200 9.94 -1.20 4.51
N MET A 201 9.04 -0.38 3.99
CA MET A 201 8.08 -0.78 2.96
C MET A 201 8.73 -1.09 1.61
N MET A 202 9.89 -0.49 1.33
CA MET A 202 10.69 -0.74 0.11
C MET A 202 11.60 -1.97 0.21
N ASP A 203 11.68 -2.62 1.37
CA ASP A 203 12.47 -3.84 1.58
C ASP A 203 11.74 -5.06 1.01
N LYS A 204 11.90 -5.31 -0.30
CA LYS A 204 11.24 -6.40 -1.04
C LYS A 204 11.64 -7.81 -0.59
N ASP A 205 12.71 -7.95 0.16
CA ASP A 205 13.14 -9.23 0.73
C ASP A 205 12.33 -9.59 1.98
N ASN A 206 11.74 -8.60 2.65
CA ASN A 206 10.99 -8.77 3.87
C ASN A 206 9.54 -8.27 3.79
N VAL A 207 9.18 -7.43 2.82
CA VAL A 207 7.85 -6.84 2.68
C VAL A 207 7.25 -7.19 1.33
N SER A 208 6.01 -7.64 1.32
CA SER A 208 5.24 -7.83 0.09
C SER A 208 3.76 -7.57 0.31
N ILE A 209 3.08 -7.36 -0.81
CA ILE A 209 1.64 -7.15 -0.86
C ILE A 209 1.00 -8.36 -1.54
N ARG A 210 -0.15 -8.80 -1.05
CA ARG A 210 -0.98 -9.83 -1.66
C ARG A 210 -2.32 -9.25 -2.05
N ILE A 211 -2.73 -9.50 -3.28
CA ILE A 211 -4.00 -9.03 -3.81
C ILE A 211 -5.04 -10.13 -3.63
N VAL A 212 -6.12 -9.80 -2.91
CA VAL A 212 -7.30 -10.67 -2.81
C VAL A 212 -8.34 -10.20 -3.84
N THR A 213 -8.83 -11.12 -4.64
CA THR A 213 -9.83 -10.87 -5.68
C THR A 213 -10.90 -11.95 -5.69
N THR A 214 -11.99 -11.73 -6.41
CA THR A 214 -12.98 -12.76 -6.75
C THR A 214 -12.99 -12.98 -8.26
N ALA A 215 -13.58 -14.09 -8.70
CA ALA A 215 -13.72 -14.40 -10.13
C ALA A 215 -14.91 -13.63 -10.80
N GLU A 216 -14.99 -12.33 -10.54
CA GLU A 216 -15.96 -11.41 -11.12
C GLU A 216 -15.26 -10.39 -12.01
N LYS A 217 -15.71 -10.19 -13.26
CA LYS A 217 -15.06 -9.32 -14.27
C LYS A 217 -14.71 -7.91 -13.77
N ILE A 218 -15.60 -7.30 -12.97
CA ILE A 218 -15.36 -5.96 -12.40
C ILE A 218 -14.26 -6.00 -11.35
N VAL A 219 -14.24 -7.04 -10.51
CA VAL A 219 -13.24 -7.20 -9.44
C VAL A 219 -11.87 -7.52 -10.04
N VAL A 220 -11.82 -8.37 -11.09
CA VAL A 220 -10.58 -8.68 -11.82
C VAL A 220 -9.95 -7.41 -12.44
N LYS A 221 -10.77 -6.55 -13.08
CA LYS A 221 -10.29 -5.27 -13.60
C LYS A 221 -9.71 -4.37 -12.52
N GLU A 222 -10.33 -4.36 -11.34
CA GLU A 222 -9.83 -3.58 -10.20
C GLU A 222 -8.52 -4.16 -9.66
N ALA A 223 -8.42 -5.48 -9.55
CA ALA A 223 -7.17 -6.15 -9.14
C ALA A 223 -6.00 -5.83 -10.09
N LYS A 224 -6.22 -5.87 -11.41
CA LYS A 224 -5.23 -5.47 -12.42
C LYS A 224 -4.81 -4.01 -12.26
N ARG A 225 -5.76 -3.09 -12.09
CA ARG A 225 -5.48 -1.67 -11.88
C ARG A 225 -4.69 -1.44 -10.60
N SER A 226 -5.08 -2.09 -9.51
CA SER A 226 -4.35 -2.01 -8.23
C SER A 226 -2.92 -2.50 -8.36
N PHE A 227 -2.72 -3.59 -9.09
CA PHE A 227 -1.39 -4.12 -9.38
C PHE A 227 -0.52 -3.10 -10.15
N SER A 228 -1.05 -2.48 -11.20
CA SER A 228 -0.34 -1.43 -11.94
C SER A 228 0.06 -0.26 -11.05
N TYR A 229 -0.84 0.16 -10.15
CA TYR A 229 -0.55 1.24 -9.22
C TYR A 229 0.50 0.85 -8.17
N LEU A 230 0.43 -0.37 -7.63
CA LEU A 230 1.46 -0.87 -6.71
C LEU A 230 2.83 -0.90 -7.37
N HIS A 231 2.92 -1.33 -8.62
CA HIS A 231 4.14 -1.29 -9.41
C HIS A 231 4.61 0.14 -9.67
N LEU A 232 3.71 1.08 -9.99
CA LEU A 232 4.08 2.50 -10.16
C LEU A 232 4.78 3.04 -8.91
N PHE A 233 4.39 2.59 -7.71
CA PHE A 233 4.98 2.99 -6.44
C PHE A 233 6.09 2.05 -5.93
N ASP A 234 6.56 1.11 -6.74
CA ASP A 234 7.67 0.16 -6.46
C ASP A 234 7.34 -0.90 -5.37
N TYR A 235 6.09 -1.16 -5.12
CA TYR A 235 5.68 -2.18 -4.17
C TYR A 235 5.71 -3.58 -4.77
N ASN A 236 6.28 -4.55 -4.03
CA ASN A 236 6.36 -5.93 -4.46
C ASN A 236 5.05 -6.68 -4.21
N VAL A 237 4.39 -7.13 -5.27
CA VAL A 237 3.23 -8.03 -5.18
C VAL A 237 3.73 -9.45 -5.34
N ASP A 238 3.61 -10.28 -4.29
CA ASP A 238 4.15 -11.64 -4.26
C ASP A 238 3.09 -12.75 -4.35
N GLY A 239 1.81 -12.40 -4.45
CA GLY A 239 0.75 -13.39 -4.58
C GLY A 239 -0.61 -12.77 -4.91
N VAL A 240 -1.44 -13.54 -5.60
CA VAL A 240 -2.85 -13.23 -5.87
C VAL A 240 -3.70 -14.36 -5.30
N ILE A 241 -4.74 -14.01 -4.54
CA ILE A 241 -5.67 -14.99 -3.98
C ILE A 241 -7.04 -14.78 -4.61
N ILE A 242 -7.51 -15.78 -5.36
CA ILE A 242 -8.87 -15.81 -5.91
C ILE A 242 -9.78 -16.42 -4.83
N ASN A 243 -10.56 -15.61 -4.19
CA ASN A 243 -11.45 -16.01 -3.10
C ASN A 243 -12.89 -16.20 -3.60
N LYS A 244 -13.71 -16.89 -2.79
CA LYS A 244 -15.13 -17.12 -3.04
C LYS A 244 -15.43 -17.82 -4.37
N ILE A 245 -14.58 -18.75 -4.79
CA ILE A 245 -14.81 -19.58 -5.96
C ILE A 245 -15.99 -20.53 -5.64
N PHE A 246 -17.05 -20.48 -6.44
CA PHE A 246 -18.15 -21.42 -6.30
C PHE A 246 -17.69 -22.84 -6.62
N PRO A 247 -17.86 -23.80 -5.68
CA PRO A 247 -17.59 -25.22 -5.96
C PRO A 247 -18.46 -25.74 -7.10
N GLU A 248 -17.95 -26.63 -7.93
CA GLU A 248 -18.73 -27.19 -9.06
C GLU A 248 -20.05 -27.84 -8.61
N GLU A 249 -20.06 -28.47 -7.43
CA GLU A 249 -21.23 -29.10 -6.84
C GLU A 249 -22.38 -28.12 -6.53
N SER A 250 -22.05 -26.84 -6.24
CA SER A 250 -23.04 -25.80 -5.91
C SER A 250 -23.71 -25.17 -7.12
N THR A 251 -23.29 -25.52 -8.31
CA THR A 251 -23.59 -24.82 -9.55
C THR A 251 -24.67 -25.48 -10.41
N VAL A 252 -25.33 -26.51 -9.88
CA VAL A 252 -26.48 -27.14 -10.53
C VAL A 252 -27.71 -26.25 -10.42
N GLY A 253 -28.37 -25.96 -11.54
CA GLY A 253 -29.59 -25.15 -11.60
C GLY A 253 -29.32 -23.65 -11.74
N TYR A 254 -29.72 -22.84 -10.77
CA TYR A 254 -29.70 -21.37 -10.87
C TYR A 254 -28.29 -20.81 -11.13
N PHE A 255 -27.25 -21.40 -10.56
CA PHE A 255 -25.87 -20.93 -10.67
C PHE A 255 -25.11 -21.50 -11.88
N GLU A 256 -25.72 -22.34 -12.70
CA GLU A 256 -25.04 -22.98 -13.85
C GLU A 256 -24.38 -21.98 -14.81
N LYS A 257 -25.05 -20.84 -15.06
CA LYS A 257 -24.48 -19.78 -15.91
C LYS A 257 -23.27 -19.08 -15.28
N TRP A 258 -23.18 -19.05 -13.96
CA TRP A 258 -22.06 -18.44 -13.25
C TRP A 258 -20.79 -19.24 -13.36
N ILE A 259 -20.86 -20.57 -13.57
CA ILE A 259 -19.65 -21.41 -13.73
C ILE A 259 -18.81 -20.92 -14.91
N ASN A 260 -19.44 -20.70 -16.05
CA ASN A 260 -18.71 -20.30 -17.24
C ASN A 260 -18.07 -18.90 -17.06
N ILE A 261 -18.82 -17.96 -16.49
CA ILE A 261 -18.32 -16.62 -16.15
C ILE A 261 -17.13 -16.70 -15.17
N GLN A 262 -17.26 -17.55 -14.17
CA GLN A 262 -16.19 -17.78 -13.18
C GLN A 262 -14.97 -18.42 -13.82
N LYS A 263 -15.13 -19.45 -14.66
CA LYS A 263 -14.02 -20.10 -15.38
C LYS A 263 -13.29 -19.11 -16.28
N GLU A 264 -14.00 -18.34 -17.11
CA GLU A 264 -13.42 -17.28 -17.93
C GLU A 264 -12.64 -16.26 -17.09
N SER A 265 -13.19 -15.84 -15.96
CA SER A 265 -12.55 -14.86 -15.08
C SER A 265 -11.31 -15.42 -14.38
N ILE A 266 -11.32 -16.71 -14.00
CA ILE A 266 -10.15 -17.40 -13.42
C ILE A 266 -9.04 -17.52 -14.48
N GLU A 267 -9.37 -17.95 -15.71
CA GLU A 267 -8.43 -18.00 -16.82
C GLU A 267 -7.84 -16.62 -17.14
N GLU A 268 -8.66 -15.57 -17.10
CA GLU A 268 -8.19 -14.19 -17.27
C GLU A 268 -7.19 -13.80 -16.18
N ILE A 269 -7.44 -14.16 -14.91
CA ILE A 269 -6.51 -13.89 -13.79
C ILE A 269 -5.21 -14.67 -14.00
N GLU A 270 -5.28 -15.97 -14.30
CA GLU A 270 -4.12 -16.84 -14.49
C GLU A 270 -3.23 -16.35 -15.64
N ASN A 271 -3.82 -15.93 -16.74
CA ASN A 271 -3.09 -15.38 -17.87
C ASN A 271 -2.48 -14.01 -17.57
N SER A 272 -3.18 -13.19 -16.77
CA SER A 272 -2.71 -11.85 -16.43
C SER A 272 -1.60 -11.84 -15.40
N PHE A 273 -1.66 -12.71 -14.41
CA PHE A 273 -0.70 -12.80 -13.31
C PHE A 273 0.20 -14.05 -13.41
N LYS A 274 0.46 -14.53 -14.63
CA LYS A 274 1.18 -15.80 -14.90
C LYS A 274 2.51 -15.97 -14.20
N ASP A 275 3.21 -14.86 -13.92
CA ASP A 275 4.53 -14.89 -13.28
C ASP A 275 4.43 -14.88 -11.73
N ILE A 276 3.25 -14.64 -11.19
CA ILE A 276 3.01 -14.49 -9.75
C ILE A 276 2.23 -15.71 -9.23
N PRO A 277 2.59 -16.28 -8.09
CA PRO A 277 1.81 -17.34 -7.47
C PRO A 277 0.34 -16.97 -7.26
N ILE A 278 -0.54 -17.82 -7.77
CA ILE A 278 -1.99 -17.65 -7.65
C ILE A 278 -2.53 -18.75 -6.75
N PHE A 279 -3.27 -18.35 -5.72
CA PHE A 279 -3.93 -19.25 -4.79
C PHE A 279 -5.44 -19.18 -4.97
N LYS A 280 -6.11 -20.30 -4.81
CA LYS A 280 -7.56 -20.43 -4.98
C LYS A 280 -8.21 -20.80 -3.65
N CYS A 281 -9.27 -20.09 -3.30
CA CYS A 281 -10.09 -20.37 -2.14
C CYS A 281 -11.55 -20.56 -2.57
N GLU A 282 -12.04 -21.78 -2.47
CA GLU A 282 -13.43 -22.06 -2.72
C GLU A 282 -14.31 -21.48 -1.60
N LEU A 283 -15.54 -21.14 -1.97
CA LEU A 283 -16.56 -20.74 -1.00
C LEU A 283 -16.84 -21.92 -0.05
N MET A 284 -16.50 -21.73 1.20
CA MET A 284 -16.67 -22.77 2.22
C MET A 284 -18.15 -22.94 2.56
N LYS A 285 -18.51 -24.14 3.03
CA LYS A 285 -19.89 -24.45 3.51
C LYS A 285 -20.25 -23.68 4.80
N LYS A 286 -19.27 -23.08 5.45
CA LYS A 286 -19.42 -22.25 6.66
C LYS A 286 -18.75 -20.90 6.43
N GLU A 287 -19.20 -19.88 7.15
CA GLU A 287 -18.47 -18.62 7.19
C GLU A 287 -17.05 -18.83 7.68
N LEU A 288 -16.09 -18.10 7.10
CA LEU A 288 -14.69 -18.11 7.51
C LEU A 288 -14.54 -17.33 8.82
N ARG A 289 -14.97 -17.95 9.90
CA ARG A 289 -14.93 -17.44 11.27
C ARG A 289 -14.37 -18.50 12.20
N GLU A 290 -13.77 -18.06 13.28
CA GLU A 290 -13.11 -18.88 14.28
C GLU A 290 -11.86 -19.60 13.75
N TYR A 291 -10.94 -19.81 14.67
CA TYR A 291 -9.60 -20.34 14.35
C TYR A 291 -9.60 -21.64 13.52
N ASP A 292 -10.42 -22.60 13.89
CA ASP A 292 -10.39 -23.94 13.28
C ASP A 292 -10.88 -23.90 11.81
N VAL A 293 -11.91 -23.08 11.52
CA VAL A 293 -12.41 -22.88 10.14
C VAL A 293 -11.41 -22.10 9.30
N LEU A 294 -10.80 -21.05 9.86
CA LEU A 294 -9.76 -20.26 9.20
C LEU A 294 -8.51 -21.12 8.89
N LYS A 295 -8.15 -22.01 9.81
CA LYS A 295 -7.06 -22.98 9.61
C LYS A 295 -7.38 -23.94 8.47
N GLU A 296 -8.58 -24.55 8.45
CA GLU A 296 -9.01 -25.42 7.35
C GLU A 296 -8.95 -24.71 6.00
N ALA A 297 -9.43 -23.46 5.95
CA ALA A 297 -9.38 -22.65 4.74
C ALA A 297 -7.93 -22.40 4.31
N SER A 298 -7.05 -22.07 5.25
CA SER A 298 -5.65 -21.80 4.95
C SER A 298 -4.91 -23.03 4.40
N ASP A 299 -5.23 -24.22 4.90
CA ASP A 299 -4.66 -25.46 4.41
C ASP A 299 -5.09 -25.73 2.95
N LYS A 300 -6.34 -25.40 2.60
CA LYS A 300 -6.84 -25.49 1.21
C LYS A 300 -6.22 -24.42 0.29
N ILE A 301 -6.02 -23.20 0.79
CA ILE A 301 -5.43 -22.09 0.00
C ILE A 301 -3.97 -22.40 -0.33
N TYR A 302 -3.17 -22.76 0.67
CA TYR A 302 -1.71 -22.81 0.54
C TYR A 302 -1.16 -24.22 0.36
N ASN A 303 -1.92 -25.27 0.70
CA ASN A 303 -1.42 -26.66 0.71
C ASN A 303 -0.08 -26.75 1.44
N ASP A 304 0.98 -27.16 0.74
CA ASP A 304 2.34 -27.31 1.29
C ASP A 304 3.19 -26.03 1.19
N VAL A 305 2.65 -24.93 0.66
CA VAL A 305 3.38 -23.68 0.52
C VAL A 305 3.45 -22.97 1.89
N ASP A 306 4.66 -22.56 2.29
CA ASP A 306 4.86 -21.68 3.45
C ASP A 306 4.55 -20.22 3.08
N PRO A 307 3.39 -19.68 3.51
CA PRO A 307 2.99 -18.34 3.13
C PRO A 307 3.77 -17.23 3.84
N SER A 308 4.64 -17.56 4.79
CA SER A 308 5.50 -16.58 5.45
C SER A 308 6.71 -16.16 4.60
N LYS A 309 7.02 -16.89 3.53
CA LYS A 309 8.12 -16.55 2.63
C LYS A 309 7.70 -15.45 1.65
N VAL A 310 8.67 -14.74 1.08
CA VAL A 310 8.44 -13.95 -0.13
C VAL A 310 8.28 -14.95 -1.28
N LEU A 311 7.08 -14.96 -1.87
CA LEU A 311 6.71 -15.97 -2.87
C LEU A 311 7.16 -15.60 -4.28
N PHE A 312 7.32 -14.29 -4.53
CA PHE A 312 7.78 -13.73 -5.79
C PHE A 312 8.45 -12.38 -5.53
N ASN A 313 9.49 -12.07 -6.29
CA ASN A 313 10.15 -10.77 -6.25
C ASN A 313 10.60 -10.40 -7.66
N LYS A 314 10.20 -9.22 -8.11
CA LYS A 314 10.55 -8.69 -9.43
C LYS A 314 11.10 -7.28 -9.32
N LYS A 315 12.14 -7.00 -10.10
CA LYS A 315 12.65 -5.64 -10.23
C LYS A 315 11.69 -4.85 -11.11
N ILE A 316 11.04 -3.86 -10.51
CA ILE A 316 10.04 -3.02 -11.19
C ILE A 316 10.71 -1.89 -11.96
N PHE A 317 11.75 -1.28 -11.40
CA PHE A 317 12.50 -0.20 -12.04
C PHE A 317 13.89 -0.66 -12.45
N SER A 318 14.30 -0.32 -13.66
CA SER A 318 15.68 -0.53 -14.10
C SER A 318 16.19 0.64 -14.95
N LEU A 319 17.49 0.85 -14.88
CA LEU A 319 18.19 1.84 -15.66
C LEU A 319 19.26 1.13 -16.48
N GLU A 320 19.11 1.18 -17.79
CA GLU A 320 20.03 0.60 -18.75
C GLU A 320 20.84 1.73 -19.42
N LYS A 321 22.12 1.48 -19.69
CA LYS A 321 22.94 2.38 -20.46
C LYS A 321 22.80 1.98 -21.95
N GLU A 322 22.52 2.95 -22.80
CA GLU A 322 22.54 2.80 -24.26
C GLU A 322 23.73 3.56 -24.85
N ASP A 323 24.01 3.37 -26.15
CA ASP A 323 25.17 3.96 -26.83
C ASP A 323 25.22 5.49 -26.67
N ASP A 324 24.06 6.14 -26.73
CA ASP A 324 23.91 7.59 -26.75
C ASP A 324 23.12 8.16 -25.54
N GLY A 325 22.95 7.39 -24.46
CA GLY A 325 22.18 7.85 -23.33
C GLY A 325 21.80 6.79 -22.30
N TYR A 326 20.59 6.89 -21.80
CA TYR A 326 20.05 5.95 -20.81
C TYR A 326 18.60 5.63 -21.13
N LYS A 327 18.21 4.40 -20.83
CA LYS A 327 16.84 3.92 -20.87
C LYS A 327 16.37 3.62 -19.46
N PHE A 328 15.38 4.34 -18.98
CA PHE A 328 14.71 4.06 -17.72
C PHE A 328 13.44 3.26 -18.00
N ILE A 329 13.35 2.10 -17.37
CA ILE A 329 12.26 1.14 -17.59
C ILE A 329 11.45 1.04 -16.33
N ILE A 330 10.14 1.16 -16.46
CA ILE A 330 9.16 0.96 -15.39
C ILE A 330 8.22 -0.16 -15.81
N ASP A 331 8.23 -1.27 -15.07
CA ASP A 331 7.32 -2.41 -15.29
C ASP A 331 5.96 -2.09 -14.67
N ILE A 332 4.99 -1.71 -15.51
CA ILE A 332 3.62 -1.34 -15.11
C ILE A 332 2.60 -1.99 -16.04
N PRO A 333 2.30 -3.28 -15.84
CA PRO A 333 1.37 -4.00 -16.71
C PRO A 333 -0.07 -3.50 -16.56
N PHE A 334 -0.93 -3.87 -17.49
CA PHE A 334 -2.38 -3.59 -17.53
C PHE A 334 -2.76 -2.11 -17.67
N VAL A 335 -1.85 -1.26 -18.09
CA VAL A 335 -2.12 0.16 -18.34
C VAL A 335 -2.54 0.37 -19.79
N ASP A 336 -3.61 1.14 -20.00
CA ASP A 336 -3.90 1.68 -21.33
C ASP A 336 -2.91 2.83 -21.60
N LYS A 337 -2.17 2.73 -22.70
CA LYS A 337 -1.21 3.76 -23.12
C LYS A 337 -1.83 5.16 -23.26
N ASN A 338 -3.13 5.25 -23.52
CA ASN A 338 -3.86 6.52 -23.66
C ASN A 338 -4.15 7.17 -22.29
N GLU A 339 -4.01 6.41 -21.20
CA GLU A 339 -4.20 6.87 -19.81
C GLU A 339 -2.87 7.18 -19.11
N LEU A 340 -1.75 7.05 -19.86
CA LEU A 340 -0.41 7.23 -19.33
C LEU A 340 0.11 8.60 -19.78
N GLU A 341 0.45 9.43 -18.79
CA GLU A 341 1.03 10.74 -19.00
C GLU A 341 2.43 10.81 -18.43
N LEU A 342 3.31 11.52 -19.13
CA LEU A 342 4.70 11.69 -18.75
C LEU A 342 5.07 13.17 -18.83
N LEU A 343 5.62 13.71 -17.75
CA LEU A 343 6.10 15.07 -17.66
C LEU A 343 7.46 15.12 -17.01
N GLN A 344 8.42 15.81 -17.62
CA GLN A 344 9.70 16.11 -16.98
C GLN A 344 9.76 17.61 -16.66
N ASN A 345 10.19 17.92 -15.45
CA ASN A 345 10.46 19.28 -15.01
C ASN A 345 11.83 19.31 -14.31
N GLY A 346 12.87 19.66 -15.06
CA GLY A 346 14.26 19.58 -14.60
C GLY A 346 14.62 18.16 -14.18
N ASP A 347 15.03 17.99 -12.93
CA ASP A 347 15.43 16.70 -12.35
C ASP A 347 14.26 15.89 -11.80
N GLU A 348 13.03 16.32 -12.02
CA GLU A 348 11.81 15.60 -11.61
C GLU A 348 11.11 15.00 -12.83
N LEU A 349 10.81 13.71 -12.72
CA LEU A 349 9.99 12.97 -13.68
C LEU A 349 8.65 12.62 -13.04
N THR A 350 7.57 13.07 -13.64
CA THR A 350 6.22 12.69 -13.25
C THR A 350 5.67 11.64 -14.20
N VAL A 351 5.21 10.54 -13.64
CA VAL A 351 4.46 9.50 -14.36
C VAL A 351 3.06 9.44 -13.78
N SER A 352 2.06 9.62 -14.61
CA SER A 352 0.65 9.56 -14.22
C SER A 352 -0.06 8.42 -14.96
N ILE A 353 -0.93 7.71 -14.25
CA ILE A 353 -1.83 6.69 -14.78
C ILE A 353 -3.22 7.05 -14.26
N LYS A 354 -4.09 7.61 -15.08
CA LYS A 354 -5.39 8.16 -14.64
C LYS A 354 -5.21 9.18 -13.51
N ASN A 355 -5.78 8.86 -12.35
CA ASN A 355 -5.74 9.70 -11.15
C ASN A 355 -4.50 9.42 -10.26
N GLU A 356 -3.69 8.43 -10.61
CA GLU A 356 -2.50 8.08 -9.86
C GLU A 356 -1.27 8.75 -10.45
N LYS A 357 -0.51 9.43 -9.61
CA LYS A 357 0.65 10.21 -10.02
C LYS A 357 1.83 9.90 -9.10
N ARG A 358 2.97 9.57 -9.69
CA ARG A 358 4.23 9.46 -8.96
C ARG A 358 5.26 10.45 -9.51
N ILE A 359 5.94 11.13 -8.59
CA ILE A 359 7.04 12.04 -8.90
C ILE A 359 8.34 11.34 -8.52
N PHE A 360 9.22 11.17 -9.49
CA PHE A 360 10.55 10.59 -9.32
C PHE A 360 11.58 11.70 -9.30
N SER A 361 12.42 11.75 -8.28
CA SER A 361 13.68 12.48 -8.36
C SER A 361 14.64 11.67 -9.23
N LEU A 362 15.03 12.22 -10.36
CA LEU A 362 15.90 11.52 -11.32
C LEU A 362 17.24 11.17 -10.67
N PRO A 363 17.73 9.92 -10.82
CA PRO A 363 19.03 9.53 -10.31
C PRO A 363 20.14 10.35 -10.95
N GLN A 364 21.29 10.48 -10.28
CA GLN A 364 22.37 11.37 -10.69
C GLN A 364 22.86 11.18 -12.13
N LYS A 365 22.72 9.96 -12.68
CA LYS A 365 23.05 9.65 -14.08
C LYS A 365 22.08 10.27 -15.09
N LEU A 366 20.86 10.60 -14.66
CA LEU A 366 19.82 11.22 -15.48
C LEU A 366 19.63 12.71 -15.18
N LYS A 367 20.26 13.24 -14.14
CA LYS A 367 20.24 14.68 -13.88
C LYS A 367 20.77 15.45 -15.07
N SER A 368 20.11 16.54 -15.42
CA SER A 368 20.42 17.38 -16.59
C SER A 368 20.27 16.69 -17.95
N LYS A 369 19.61 15.54 -18.01
CA LYS A 369 19.25 14.86 -19.26
C LYS A 369 17.78 15.04 -19.55
N GLU A 370 17.42 15.17 -20.84
CA GLU A 370 16.06 15.35 -21.28
C GLU A 370 15.48 14.07 -21.89
N ILE A 371 14.20 13.91 -21.76
CA ILE A 371 13.47 12.81 -22.41
C ILE A 371 13.42 13.07 -23.90
N ILE A 372 14.04 12.19 -24.68
CA ILE A 372 13.98 12.24 -26.14
C ILE A 372 12.86 11.38 -26.72
N LYS A 373 12.40 10.38 -25.95
CA LYS A 373 11.39 9.43 -26.40
C LYS A 373 10.83 8.66 -25.21
N ALA A 374 9.55 8.33 -25.29
CA ALA A 374 8.93 7.36 -24.38
C ALA A 374 8.06 6.38 -25.18
N LYS A 375 8.06 5.11 -24.77
CA LYS A 375 7.25 4.05 -25.36
C LYS A 375 6.68 3.15 -24.28
N TYR A 376 5.42 2.81 -24.42
CA TYR A 376 4.80 1.73 -23.64
C TYR A 376 4.72 0.48 -24.53
N GLU A 377 5.51 -0.53 -24.21
CA GLU A 377 5.59 -1.78 -24.95
C GLU A 377 5.97 -2.93 -23.97
N ASN A 378 5.44 -4.12 -24.23
CA ASN A 378 5.67 -5.29 -23.38
C ASN A 378 5.35 -5.04 -21.89
N GLU A 379 4.22 -4.39 -21.62
CA GLU A 379 3.75 -4.07 -20.28
C GLU A 379 4.72 -3.18 -19.47
N SER A 380 5.61 -2.46 -20.13
CA SER A 380 6.60 -1.60 -19.50
C SER A 380 6.65 -0.23 -20.16
N LEU A 381 6.80 0.81 -19.38
CA LEU A 381 7.11 2.16 -19.85
C LEU A 381 8.63 2.31 -19.98
N ASN A 382 9.07 2.49 -21.22
CA ASN A 382 10.47 2.69 -21.59
C ASN A 382 10.71 4.17 -21.90
N ILE A 383 11.53 4.84 -21.11
CA ILE A 383 11.83 6.27 -21.20
C ILE A 383 13.30 6.45 -21.56
N TYR A 384 13.57 7.13 -22.65
CA TYR A 384 14.93 7.34 -23.19
C TYR A 384 15.39 8.75 -22.91
N PHE A 385 16.58 8.87 -22.32
CA PHE A 385 17.21 10.11 -21.91
C PHE A 385 18.54 10.33 -22.66
N LYS A 386 18.77 11.58 -23.07
CA LYS A 386 20.03 11.99 -23.71
C LYS A 386 20.57 13.27 -23.12
#